data_b64d5886f45d3c3a248d85f5cd6c3d0e
#
_entry.id   b64d5886f45d3c3a248d85f5cd6c3d0e
#
_cell.length_a   1.000
_cell.length_b   1.000
_cell.length_c   1.000
_cell.angle_alpha   90.00
_cell.angle_beta   90.00
_cell.angle_gamma   90.00
#
_symmetry.space_group_name_H-M   'P 1'
#
loop_
_entity.id
_entity.type
_entity.pdbx_description
1 polymer ?
#
loop_
_entity_poly.entity_id
_entity_poly.type
_entity_poly.pdbx_seq_one_letter_code
_entity_poly.pdbx_strand_id
1 'polypeptide(L)' 'MKWVCKVCGYVNEGDELPEDYVCPLCGVGPEEFEKVEE' A
#
# COMPACT_ATOMS: atom_id res chain seq x y z
N MET A 1 -9.11 7.08 -3.37
CA MET A 1 -8.19 6.82 -2.26
C MET A 1 -6.95 6.09 -2.75
N LYS A 2 -5.87 6.21 -2.02
CA LYS A 2 -4.64 5.53 -2.41
C LYS A 2 -3.93 5.00 -1.18
N TRP A 3 -3.09 4.03 -1.42
CA TRP A 3 -2.32 3.38 -0.38
C TRP A 3 -0.84 3.59 -0.66
N VAL A 4 -0.12 4.10 0.30
CA VAL A 4 1.29 4.44 0.14
C VAL A 4 2.12 3.53 1.02
N CYS A 5 3.08 2.84 0.41
CA CYS A 5 4.00 1.99 1.14
C CYS A 5 4.95 2.88 1.94
N LYS A 6 5.02 2.64 3.24
CA LYS A 6 5.85 3.45 4.14
C LYS A 6 7.32 3.05 4.09
N VAL A 7 7.63 1.98 3.40
CA VAL A 7 9.00 1.48 3.32
C VAL A 7 9.69 1.99 2.07
N CYS A 8 9.05 1.83 0.91
CA CYS A 8 9.68 2.23 -0.35
C CYS A 8 8.97 3.40 -1.04
N GLY A 9 7.80 3.78 -0.56
CA GLY A 9 7.07 4.91 -1.13
C GLY A 9 6.21 4.57 -2.33
N TYR A 10 5.98 3.28 -2.56
CA TYR A 10 5.14 2.86 -3.67
C TYR A 10 3.69 3.29 -3.43
N VAL A 11 3.04 3.79 -4.47
CA VAL A 11 1.65 4.24 -4.39
C VAL A 11 0.76 3.24 -5.12
N ASN A 12 -0.24 2.73 -4.42
CA ASN A 12 -1.23 1.83 -4.99
C ASN A 12 -2.59 2.50 -4.90
N GLU A 13 -3.25 2.67 -6.05
CA GLU A 13 -4.55 3.33 -6.10
C GLU A 13 -5.65 2.29 -6.02
N GLY A 14 -6.68 2.59 -5.22
CA GLY A 14 -7.81 1.70 -5.06
C GLY A 14 -8.56 2.02 -3.78
N ASP A 15 -9.78 1.50 -3.69
CA ASP A 15 -10.62 1.74 -2.52
C ASP A 15 -10.15 0.93 -1.31
N GLU A 16 -9.66 -0.26 -1.55
CA GLU A 16 -9.23 -1.16 -0.49
C GLU A 16 -7.95 -1.87 -0.87
N LEU A 17 -7.19 -2.21 0.16
CA LEU A 17 -5.97 -2.98 -0.01
C LEU A 17 -6.26 -4.40 0.50
N PRO A 18 -6.05 -5.44 -0.32
CA PRO A 18 -6.27 -6.81 0.14
C PRO A 18 -5.35 -7.16 1.31
N GLU A 19 -5.83 -8.03 2.19
CA GLU A 19 -5.04 -8.39 3.35
C GLU A 19 -3.85 -9.26 3.00
N ASP A 20 -3.87 -9.87 1.82
CA ASP A 20 -2.76 -10.68 1.35
C ASP A 20 -1.92 -9.97 0.30
N TYR A 21 -2.09 -8.66 0.18
CA TYR A 21 -1.36 -7.86 -0.77
C TYR A 21 0.10 -7.69 -0.33
N VAL A 22 1.00 -7.69 -1.28
CA VAL A 22 2.42 -7.44 -1.02
C VAL A 22 2.90 -6.35 -1.94
N CYS A 23 3.75 -5.49 -1.42
CA CYS A 23 4.34 -4.43 -2.21
C CYS A 23 5.23 -5.03 -3.30
N PRO A 24 5.01 -4.68 -4.58
CA PRO A 24 5.82 -5.26 -5.67
C PRO A 24 7.24 -4.70 -5.71
N LEU A 25 7.52 -3.65 -4.96
CA LEU A 25 8.84 -3.04 -4.96
C LEU A 25 9.72 -3.54 -3.82
N CYS A 26 9.18 -3.57 -2.61
CA CYS A 26 9.96 -3.97 -1.45
C CYS A 26 9.46 -5.26 -0.79
N GLY A 27 8.26 -5.71 -1.13
CA GLY A 27 7.77 -6.99 -0.67
C GLY A 27 7.19 -7.01 0.72
N VAL A 28 6.86 -5.86 1.28
CA VAL A 28 6.26 -5.80 2.61
C VAL A 28 4.76 -6.04 2.52
N GLY A 29 4.17 -6.42 3.64
CA GLY A 29 2.75 -6.69 3.71
C GLY A 29 1.92 -5.42 3.72
N PRO A 30 0.59 -5.59 3.70
CA PRO A 30 -0.31 -4.43 3.63
C PRO A 30 -0.28 -3.58 4.90
N GLU A 31 0.20 -4.11 6.00
CA GLU A 31 0.27 -3.34 7.23
C GLU A 31 1.26 -2.19 7.13
N GLU A 32 2.14 -2.22 6.14
CA GLU A 32 3.11 -1.16 5.91
C GLU A 32 2.57 -0.10 4.95
N PHE A 33 1.34 -0.23 4.53
CA PHE A 33 0.72 0.76 3.66
C PHE A 33 -0.13 1.72 4.48
N GLU A 34 -0.06 2.98 4.11
CA GLU A 34 -0.87 4.02 4.75
C GLU A 34 -1.98 4.44 3.80
N LYS A 35 -3.21 4.47 4.31
CA LYS A 35 -4.35 4.89 3.51
C LYS A 35 -4.38 6.40 3.43
N VAL A 36 -4.41 6.91 2.21
CA VAL A 36 -4.47 8.35 1.98
C VAL A 36 -5.79 8.66 1.28
N GLU A 37 -6.58 9.50 1.91
CA GLU A 37 -7.84 9.94 1.34
C GLU A 37 -7.64 11.25 0.61
N GLU A 38 -8.21 11.33 -0.59
CA GLU A 38 -8.10 12.54 -1.39
C GLU A 38 -9.41 13.29 -1.45
#